data_2602cda5851555ec8d21b1d4b39f02f8
#
_entry.id   2602cda5851555ec8d21b1d4b39f02f8
#
_cell.length_a   1.000
_cell.length_b   1.000
_cell.length_c   1.000
_cell.angle_alpha   90.00
_cell.angle_beta   90.00
_cell.angle_gamma   90.00
#
_symmetry.space_group_name_H-M   'P 1'
#
loop_
_entity.id
_entity.type
_entity.pdbx_description
1 polymer ?
#
loop_
_entity_poly.entity_id
_entity_poly.type
_entity_poly.pdbx_seq_one_letter_code
_entity_poly.pdbx_strand_id
1 'polypeptide(L)'
;MSAIGATALPPGLVIFDCDGVLVDSEPLSMRVLLGTIAEAGALIDVAQGYESFLGKSLASITEILRTDYGIDLGSHAVDRMRERLYALFRRELRPIPGIAETLAAMPVPFCVASSSQLERIRLSLDVTGLRPYFGDHIFSASMVAQGKPAPDLFLHAAREMRVEPDRCIVIEDSPAGVAAAKCAQMRVFAFTGGSHAQSPAHRSLLETLEPTLVFEHMAALPGLMRELAGN
;
A
#
# COMPACT_ATOMS: atom_id res chain seq x y z
N MET A 1 -10.41 40.21 -9.97
CA MET A 1 -9.75 39.38 -11.01
C MET A 1 -9.73 37.97 -10.48
N SER A 2 -10.69 37.15 -10.92
CA SER A 2 -10.80 35.74 -10.52
C SER A 2 -9.59 34.97 -11.02
N ALA A 3 -8.90 34.29 -10.12
CA ALA A 3 -7.90 33.28 -10.48
C ALA A 3 -8.63 32.20 -11.29
N ILE A 4 -8.32 32.09 -12.56
CA ILE A 4 -8.72 30.98 -13.43
C ILE A 4 -8.10 29.76 -12.78
N GLY A 5 -8.93 28.90 -12.20
CA GLY A 5 -8.49 27.62 -11.64
C GLY A 5 -7.78 26.86 -12.75
N ALA A 6 -6.50 26.54 -12.52
CA ALA A 6 -5.77 25.68 -13.42
C ALA A 6 -6.53 24.35 -13.55
N THR A 7 -7.09 24.08 -14.73
CA THR A 7 -7.70 22.79 -15.02
C THR A 7 -6.65 21.72 -14.81
N ALA A 8 -6.89 20.83 -13.85
CA ALA A 8 -5.94 19.76 -13.56
C ALA A 8 -5.69 18.94 -14.83
N LEU A 9 -4.42 18.70 -15.13
CA LEU A 9 -4.05 17.89 -16.30
C LEU A 9 -4.68 16.50 -16.21
N PRO A 10 -5.11 15.92 -17.34
CA PRO A 10 -5.66 14.57 -17.34
C PRO A 10 -4.63 13.57 -16.80
N PRO A 11 -5.08 12.56 -16.05
CA PRO A 11 -4.20 11.51 -15.54
C PRO A 11 -3.38 10.86 -16.66
N GLY A 12 -2.09 10.66 -16.42
CA GLY A 12 -1.17 10.00 -17.34
C GLY A 12 -0.65 8.66 -16.81
N LEU A 13 -0.75 8.46 -15.49
CA LEU A 13 -0.27 7.25 -14.80
C LEU A 13 -1.08 7.00 -13.53
N VAL A 14 -1.36 5.72 -13.24
CA VAL A 14 -1.81 5.28 -11.92
C VAL A 14 -0.72 4.48 -11.25
N ILE A 15 -0.36 4.84 -10.03
CA ILE A 15 0.62 4.16 -9.21
C ILE A 15 -0.13 3.48 -8.06
N PHE A 16 -0.17 2.16 -8.07
CA PHE A 16 -0.82 1.37 -7.02
C PHE A 16 0.18 1.02 -5.91
N ASP A 17 -0.18 1.20 -4.64
CA ASP A 17 0.43 0.38 -3.61
C ASP A 17 0.06 -1.09 -3.79
N CYS A 18 0.76 -1.99 -3.11
CA CYS A 18 0.54 -3.44 -3.25
C CYS A 18 -0.30 -3.98 -2.09
N ASP A 19 0.22 -3.87 -0.87
CA ASP A 19 -0.36 -4.46 0.33
C ASP A 19 -1.59 -3.66 0.76
N GLY A 20 -2.76 -4.28 0.88
CA GLY A 20 -4.02 -3.61 1.20
C GLY A 20 -4.74 -2.92 0.03
N VAL A 21 -4.06 -2.74 -1.12
CA VAL A 21 -4.62 -2.10 -2.32
C VAL A 21 -4.82 -3.09 -3.48
N LEU A 22 -3.79 -3.85 -3.83
CA LEU A 22 -3.86 -4.89 -4.87
C LEU A 22 -4.20 -6.25 -4.26
N VAL A 23 -3.65 -6.53 -3.08
CA VAL A 23 -3.79 -7.80 -2.38
C VAL A 23 -4.18 -7.58 -0.92
N ASP A 24 -5.03 -8.46 -0.37
CA ASP A 24 -5.50 -8.39 1.02
C ASP A 24 -4.52 -9.11 1.95
N SER A 25 -3.32 -8.56 2.09
CA SER A 25 -2.20 -9.17 2.79
C SER A 25 -2.15 -8.86 4.29
N GLU A 26 -2.77 -7.78 4.75
CA GLU A 26 -2.64 -7.29 6.12
C GLU A 26 -3.15 -8.30 7.19
N PRO A 27 -4.31 -8.99 7.01
CA PRO A 27 -4.73 -9.99 7.99
C PRO A 27 -3.75 -11.16 8.11
N LEU A 28 -3.10 -11.55 7.00
CA LEU A 28 -2.11 -12.63 7.00
C LEU A 28 -0.81 -12.19 7.66
N SER A 29 -0.38 -10.97 7.39
CA SER A 29 0.81 -10.35 7.99
C SER A 29 0.64 -10.23 9.51
N MET A 30 -0.53 -9.73 9.96
CA MET A 30 -0.85 -9.61 11.38
C MET A 30 -0.88 -10.98 12.07
N ARG A 31 -1.49 -11.98 11.45
CA ARG A 31 -1.54 -13.36 12.00
C ARG A 31 -0.13 -13.93 12.22
N VAL A 32 0.77 -13.77 11.26
CA VAL A 32 2.16 -14.25 11.39
C VAL A 32 2.94 -13.46 12.42
N LEU A 33 2.77 -12.14 12.47
CA LEU A 33 3.42 -11.26 13.44
C LEU A 33 3.01 -11.65 14.86
N LEU A 34 1.71 -11.72 15.15
CA LEU A 34 1.20 -12.07 16.47
C LEU A 34 1.62 -13.49 16.91
N GLY A 35 1.64 -14.45 15.98
CA GLY A 35 2.18 -15.79 16.24
C GLY A 35 3.65 -15.75 16.61
N THR A 36 4.46 -14.93 15.94
CA THR A 36 5.89 -14.78 16.26
C THR A 36 6.11 -14.10 17.61
N ILE A 37 5.30 -13.10 17.95
CA ILE A 37 5.32 -12.43 19.25
C ILE A 37 4.94 -13.40 20.37
N ALA A 38 3.92 -14.23 20.16
CA ALA A 38 3.51 -15.25 21.13
C ALA A 38 4.61 -16.29 21.39
N GLU A 39 5.32 -16.72 20.35
CA GLU A 39 6.49 -17.61 20.51
C GLU A 39 7.64 -16.94 21.27
N ALA A 40 7.75 -15.62 21.20
CA ALA A 40 8.73 -14.82 21.95
C ALA A 40 8.29 -14.52 23.40
N GLY A 41 7.09 -14.97 23.83
CA GLY A 41 6.63 -14.91 25.21
C GLY A 41 5.65 -13.79 25.56
N ALA A 42 5.14 -13.02 24.59
CA ALA A 42 4.06 -12.06 24.84
C ALA A 42 2.78 -12.43 24.10
N LEU A 43 1.65 -12.20 24.75
CA LEU A 43 0.32 -12.36 24.17
C LEU A 43 -0.27 -10.99 23.87
N ILE A 44 -0.48 -10.71 22.60
CA ILE A 44 -1.12 -9.50 22.09
C ILE A 44 -2.35 -9.96 21.32
N ASP A 45 -3.51 -9.44 21.66
CA ASP A 45 -4.73 -9.76 20.91
C ASP A 45 -4.74 -9.05 19.52
N VAL A 46 -5.64 -9.49 18.66
CA VAL A 46 -5.71 -8.99 17.28
C VAL A 46 -6.02 -7.50 17.23
N ALA A 47 -6.90 -7.00 18.11
CA ALA A 47 -7.29 -5.58 18.12
C ALA A 47 -6.09 -4.70 18.53
N GLN A 48 -5.40 -5.09 19.61
CA GLN A 48 -4.15 -4.44 20.04
C GLN A 48 -3.06 -4.52 18.97
N GLY A 49 -2.97 -5.65 18.26
CA GLY A 49 -2.03 -5.83 17.16
C GLY A 49 -2.25 -4.83 16.03
N TYR A 50 -3.49 -4.64 15.61
CA TYR A 50 -3.84 -3.65 14.60
C TYR A 50 -3.57 -2.21 15.09
N GLU A 51 -3.93 -1.88 16.32
CA GLU A 51 -3.69 -0.56 16.91
C GLU A 51 -2.18 -0.25 16.98
N SER A 52 -1.38 -1.23 17.41
CA SER A 52 0.04 -1.03 17.68
C SER A 52 0.93 -1.13 16.44
N PHE A 53 0.59 -1.98 15.46
CA PHE A 53 1.51 -2.38 14.40
C PHE A 53 1.04 -2.07 12.98
N LEU A 54 -0.25 -1.82 12.74
CA LEU A 54 -0.76 -1.59 11.39
C LEU A 54 -0.04 -0.41 10.72
N GLY A 55 0.40 -0.60 9.48
CA GLY A 55 1.07 0.43 8.68
C GLY A 55 2.49 0.78 9.13
N LYS A 56 3.04 0.10 10.14
CA LYS A 56 4.40 0.34 10.61
C LYS A 56 5.43 -0.54 9.91
N SER A 57 6.65 -0.02 9.76
CA SER A 57 7.77 -0.81 9.25
C SER A 57 8.17 -1.90 10.25
N LEU A 58 8.77 -2.99 9.76
CA LEU A 58 9.29 -4.05 10.63
C LEU A 58 10.30 -3.50 11.65
N ALA A 59 11.12 -2.53 11.26
CA ALA A 59 12.05 -1.87 12.17
C ALA A 59 11.33 -1.13 13.31
N SER A 60 10.24 -0.42 12.99
CA SER A 60 9.42 0.25 14.01
C SER A 60 8.71 -0.77 14.91
N ILE A 61 8.21 -1.87 14.34
CA ILE A 61 7.57 -2.96 15.11
C ILE A 61 8.57 -3.60 16.08
N THR A 62 9.79 -3.93 15.61
CA THR A 62 10.80 -4.52 16.48
C THR A 62 11.22 -3.58 17.61
N GLU A 63 11.28 -2.27 17.35
CA GLU A 63 11.57 -1.28 18.39
C GLU A 63 10.44 -1.19 19.43
N ILE A 64 9.19 -1.15 19.02
CA ILE A 64 8.02 -1.21 19.92
C ILE A 64 8.05 -2.48 20.76
N LEU A 65 8.32 -3.63 20.16
CA LEU A 65 8.40 -4.90 20.88
C LEU A 65 9.52 -4.88 21.93
N ARG A 66 10.65 -4.27 21.62
CA ARG A 66 11.78 -4.13 22.54
C ARG A 66 11.46 -3.18 23.69
N THR A 67 10.87 -2.01 23.40
CA THR A 67 10.63 -0.95 24.40
C THR A 67 9.43 -1.25 25.28
N ASP A 68 8.32 -1.68 24.69
CA ASP A 68 7.03 -1.74 25.39
C ASP A 68 6.74 -3.15 25.92
N TYR A 69 7.32 -4.19 25.28
CA TYR A 69 7.08 -5.59 25.65
C TYR A 69 8.34 -6.32 26.13
N GLY A 70 9.51 -5.69 26.05
CA GLY A 70 10.78 -6.32 26.47
C GLY A 70 11.21 -7.48 25.57
N ILE A 71 10.71 -7.54 24.32
CA ILE A 71 10.95 -8.62 23.37
C ILE A 71 11.98 -8.16 22.32
N ASP A 72 13.08 -8.89 22.22
CA ASP A 72 14.02 -8.72 21.11
C ASP A 72 13.81 -9.85 20.08
N LEU A 73 13.26 -9.48 18.92
CA LEU A 73 13.14 -10.37 17.77
C LEU A 73 14.49 -10.39 17.04
N GLY A 74 15.35 -11.33 17.41
CA GLY A 74 16.61 -11.54 16.68
C GLY A 74 16.40 -11.88 15.20
N SER A 75 17.46 -11.72 14.39
CA SER A 75 17.41 -11.93 12.92
C SER A 75 16.79 -13.27 12.50
N HIS A 76 17.10 -14.35 13.21
CA HIS A 76 16.52 -15.67 12.95
C HIS A 76 14.98 -15.72 13.12
N ALA A 77 14.43 -14.96 14.07
CA ALA A 77 12.98 -14.90 14.25
C ALA A 77 12.33 -14.14 13.08
N VAL A 78 12.96 -13.06 12.63
CA VAL A 78 12.53 -12.27 11.48
C VAL A 78 12.57 -13.11 10.19
N ASP A 79 13.63 -13.89 9.98
CA ASP A 79 13.72 -14.76 8.80
C ASP A 79 12.64 -15.85 8.81
N ARG A 80 12.44 -16.54 9.93
CA ARG A 80 11.34 -17.51 10.07
C ARG A 80 9.95 -16.88 9.89
N MET A 81 9.76 -15.66 10.39
CA MET A 81 8.51 -14.91 10.17
C MET A 81 8.26 -14.66 8.69
N ARG A 82 9.29 -14.26 7.94
CA ARG A 82 9.22 -14.06 6.49
C ARG A 82 8.87 -15.35 5.75
N GLU A 83 9.54 -16.44 6.06
CA GLU A 83 9.28 -17.76 5.47
C GLU A 83 7.83 -18.23 5.72
N ARG A 84 7.35 -18.07 6.96
CA ARG A 84 5.95 -18.38 7.33
C ARG A 84 4.96 -17.52 6.56
N LEU A 85 5.23 -16.23 6.46
CA LEU A 85 4.39 -15.30 5.71
C LEU A 85 4.30 -15.70 4.23
N TYR A 86 5.42 -15.99 3.60
CA TYR A 86 5.46 -16.40 2.20
C TYR A 86 4.77 -17.75 1.97
N ALA A 87 4.94 -18.71 2.89
CA ALA A 87 4.20 -19.97 2.85
C ALA A 87 2.69 -19.75 2.97
N LEU A 88 2.30 -18.80 3.82
CA LEU A 88 0.90 -18.43 4.02
C LEU A 88 0.31 -17.73 2.80
N PHE A 89 1.06 -16.81 2.20
CA PHE A 89 0.66 -16.12 0.96
C PHE A 89 0.39 -17.12 -0.17
N ARG A 90 1.24 -18.11 -0.37
CA ARG A 90 1.02 -19.15 -1.41
C ARG A 90 -0.28 -19.92 -1.24
N ARG A 91 -0.80 -20.02 0.00
CA ARG A 91 -2.02 -20.79 0.31
C ARG A 91 -3.27 -19.93 0.38
N GLU A 92 -3.16 -18.72 0.93
CA GLU A 92 -4.32 -17.98 1.43
C GLU A 92 -4.45 -16.56 0.88
N LEU A 93 -3.38 -15.96 0.32
CA LEU A 93 -3.44 -14.59 -0.20
C LEU A 93 -4.49 -14.49 -1.30
N ARG A 94 -5.30 -13.43 -1.22
CA ARG A 94 -6.34 -13.12 -2.21
C ARG A 94 -6.12 -11.73 -2.78
N PRO A 95 -6.46 -11.52 -4.05
CA PRO A 95 -6.51 -10.17 -4.61
C PRO A 95 -7.66 -9.38 -3.95
N ILE A 96 -7.53 -8.08 -3.91
CA ILE A 96 -8.64 -7.18 -3.53
C ILE A 96 -9.82 -7.42 -4.51
N PRO A 97 -11.06 -7.53 -3.99
CA PRO A 97 -12.23 -7.74 -4.85
C PRO A 97 -12.36 -6.68 -5.95
N GLY A 98 -12.54 -7.12 -7.19
CA GLY A 98 -12.70 -6.24 -8.36
C GLY A 98 -11.41 -5.67 -8.94
N ILE A 99 -10.22 -5.98 -8.38
CA ILE A 99 -8.96 -5.41 -8.87
C ILE A 99 -8.60 -5.89 -10.28
N ALA A 100 -8.78 -7.18 -10.59
CA ALA A 100 -8.42 -7.70 -11.90
C ALA A 100 -9.25 -7.06 -13.03
N GLU A 101 -10.57 -6.93 -12.83
CA GLU A 101 -11.48 -6.25 -13.73
C GLU A 101 -11.12 -4.76 -13.87
N THR A 102 -10.77 -4.12 -12.75
CA THR A 102 -10.31 -2.73 -12.73
C THR A 102 -9.06 -2.56 -13.57
N LEU A 103 -8.02 -3.39 -13.36
CA LEU A 103 -6.77 -3.31 -14.12
C LEU A 103 -7.00 -3.55 -15.62
N ALA A 104 -7.88 -4.48 -15.98
CA ALA A 104 -8.23 -4.74 -17.38
C ALA A 104 -8.98 -3.56 -18.05
N ALA A 105 -9.69 -2.74 -17.26
CA ALA A 105 -10.46 -1.59 -17.72
C ALA A 105 -9.74 -0.24 -17.60
N MET A 106 -8.47 -0.24 -17.13
CA MET A 106 -7.72 0.99 -16.89
C MET A 106 -7.45 1.75 -18.20
N PRO A 107 -7.81 3.04 -18.28
CA PRO A 107 -7.66 3.83 -19.51
C PRO A 107 -6.26 4.42 -19.69
N VAL A 108 -5.39 4.29 -18.69
CA VAL A 108 -4.03 4.85 -18.69
C VAL A 108 -3.02 3.80 -18.19
N PRO A 109 -1.71 3.95 -18.49
CA PRO A 109 -0.68 3.11 -17.92
C PRO A 109 -0.71 3.08 -16.40
N PHE A 110 -0.25 1.98 -15.81
CA PHE A 110 -0.16 1.85 -14.37
C PHE A 110 1.05 1.00 -13.94
N CYS A 111 1.46 1.15 -12.68
CA CYS A 111 2.57 0.43 -12.09
C CYS A 111 2.31 0.14 -10.60
N VAL A 112 3.18 -0.65 -9.99
CA VAL A 112 3.20 -0.90 -8.54
C VAL A 112 4.34 -0.13 -7.89
N ALA A 113 4.08 0.51 -6.74
CA ALA A 113 5.09 1.14 -5.91
C ALA A 113 4.81 0.85 -4.42
N SER A 114 5.51 -0.13 -3.83
CA SER A 114 5.26 -0.65 -2.50
C SER A 114 6.46 -0.51 -1.56
N SER A 115 6.18 -0.34 -0.27
CA SER A 115 7.17 -0.37 0.81
C SER A 115 7.78 -1.76 1.03
N SER A 116 7.17 -2.80 0.49
CA SER A 116 7.62 -4.19 0.60
C SER A 116 8.87 -4.46 -0.24
N GLN A 117 9.64 -5.49 0.15
CA GLN A 117 10.75 -6.00 -0.65
C GLN A 117 10.25 -6.53 -1.99
N LEU A 118 11.05 -6.37 -3.04
CA LEU A 118 10.68 -6.74 -4.41
C LEU A 118 10.24 -8.21 -4.53
N GLU A 119 10.89 -9.11 -3.80
CA GLU A 119 10.53 -10.53 -3.75
C GLU A 119 9.11 -10.74 -3.21
N ARG A 120 8.73 -10.03 -2.13
CA ARG A 120 7.38 -10.10 -1.56
C ARG A 120 6.33 -9.58 -2.54
N ILE A 121 6.59 -8.44 -3.19
CA ILE A 121 5.68 -7.86 -4.17
C ILE A 121 5.45 -8.86 -5.32
N ARG A 122 6.53 -9.41 -5.87
CA ARG A 122 6.44 -10.39 -6.95
C ARG A 122 5.65 -11.62 -6.53
N LEU A 123 5.97 -12.20 -5.36
CA LEU A 123 5.23 -13.33 -4.82
C LEU A 123 3.73 -13.03 -4.70
N SER A 124 3.38 -11.87 -4.13
CA SER A 124 1.99 -11.46 -3.95
C SER A 124 1.24 -11.37 -5.28
N LEU A 125 1.85 -10.75 -6.28
CA LEU A 125 1.27 -10.62 -7.61
C LEU A 125 1.20 -11.97 -8.36
N ASP A 126 2.19 -12.84 -8.19
CA ASP A 126 2.22 -14.16 -8.83
C ASP A 126 1.11 -15.07 -8.27
N VAL A 127 0.98 -15.17 -6.93
CA VAL A 127 0.00 -16.06 -6.30
C VAL A 127 -1.45 -15.58 -6.46
N THR A 128 -1.65 -14.28 -6.72
CA THR A 128 -2.97 -13.69 -6.97
C THR A 128 -3.30 -13.56 -8.46
N GLY A 129 -2.37 -13.94 -9.36
CA GLY A 129 -2.57 -13.85 -10.80
C GLY A 129 -2.51 -12.43 -11.38
N LEU A 130 -2.05 -11.45 -10.58
CA LEU A 130 -1.99 -10.05 -11.00
C LEU A 130 -0.70 -9.68 -11.74
N ARG A 131 0.35 -10.51 -11.66
CA ARG A 131 1.66 -10.24 -12.26
C ARG A 131 1.61 -9.87 -13.75
N PRO A 132 0.80 -10.54 -14.61
CA PRO A 132 0.75 -10.24 -16.04
C PRO A 132 0.30 -8.81 -16.38
N TYR A 133 -0.45 -8.16 -15.50
CA TYR A 133 -0.91 -6.77 -15.70
C TYR A 133 0.22 -5.75 -15.58
N PHE A 134 1.23 -6.03 -14.75
CA PHE A 134 2.29 -5.07 -14.41
C PHE A 134 3.60 -5.31 -15.17
N GLY A 135 3.88 -6.54 -15.61
CA GLY A 135 5.17 -6.86 -16.24
C GLY A 135 6.35 -6.49 -15.36
N ASP A 136 7.23 -5.61 -15.86
CA ASP A 136 8.41 -5.10 -15.14
C ASP A 136 8.16 -3.77 -14.40
N HIS A 137 6.96 -3.19 -14.50
CA HIS A 137 6.60 -1.93 -13.85
C HIS A 137 6.27 -2.13 -12.36
N ILE A 138 7.24 -2.64 -11.61
CA ILE A 138 7.13 -2.95 -10.17
C ILE A 138 8.30 -2.31 -9.45
N PHE A 139 7.98 -1.35 -8.57
CA PHE A 139 8.95 -0.57 -7.82
C PHE A 139 8.82 -0.88 -6.32
N SER A 140 9.97 -1.05 -5.67
CA SER A 140 10.09 -1.36 -4.25
C SER A 140 10.84 -0.24 -3.53
N ALA A 141 10.52 -0.03 -2.25
CA ALA A 141 11.27 0.91 -1.41
C ALA A 141 12.76 0.57 -1.32
N SER A 142 13.17 -0.67 -1.61
CA SER A 142 14.59 -1.04 -1.68
C SER A 142 15.34 -0.42 -2.86
N MET A 143 14.66 0.24 -3.80
CA MET A 143 15.23 0.90 -4.98
C MET A 143 15.51 2.39 -4.76
N VAL A 144 15.15 2.93 -3.59
CA VAL A 144 15.26 4.36 -3.27
C VAL A 144 15.96 4.60 -1.95
N ALA A 145 16.42 5.81 -1.71
CA ALA A 145 17.13 6.17 -0.49
C ALA A 145 16.19 6.21 0.73
N GLN A 146 14.96 6.71 0.54
CA GLN A 146 13.97 6.82 1.60
C GLN A 146 12.63 6.25 1.12
N GLY A 147 12.05 5.35 1.93
CA GLY A 147 10.70 4.83 1.71
C GLY A 147 9.61 5.78 2.23
N LYS A 148 8.35 5.42 2.00
CA LYS A 148 7.19 6.13 2.55
C LYS A 148 7.38 6.38 4.07
N PRO A 149 7.13 7.58 4.59
CA PRO A 149 6.36 8.69 4.02
C PRO A 149 7.17 9.67 3.14
N ALA A 150 8.46 9.40 2.85
CA ALA A 150 9.21 10.21 1.88
C ALA A 150 8.67 10.00 0.45
N PRO A 151 8.77 11.01 -0.43
CA PRO A 151 8.21 10.96 -1.78
C PRO A 151 9.01 10.11 -2.76
N ASP A 152 10.21 9.68 -2.39
CA ASP A 152 11.22 9.11 -3.27
C ASP A 152 10.69 7.94 -4.11
N LEU A 153 9.91 7.05 -3.51
CA LEU A 153 9.40 5.86 -4.18
C LEU A 153 8.41 6.22 -5.30
N PHE A 154 7.49 7.14 -5.04
CA PHE A 154 6.53 7.57 -6.05
C PHE A 154 7.16 8.42 -7.15
N LEU A 155 8.11 9.30 -6.79
CA LEU A 155 8.90 10.05 -7.76
C LEU A 155 9.78 9.13 -8.63
N HIS A 156 10.35 8.09 -8.05
CA HIS A 156 11.07 7.06 -8.80
C HIS A 156 10.15 6.34 -9.79
N ALA A 157 8.98 5.88 -9.35
CA ALA A 157 8.01 5.22 -10.22
C ALA A 157 7.56 6.12 -11.38
N ALA A 158 7.23 7.38 -11.10
CA ALA A 158 6.84 8.36 -12.14
C ALA A 158 7.94 8.57 -13.16
N ARG A 159 9.20 8.71 -12.71
CA ARG A 159 10.37 8.86 -13.58
C ARG A 159 10.58 7.64 -14.47
N GLU A 160 10.55 6.44 -13.93
CA GLU A 160 10.72 5.19 -14.71
C GLU A 160 9.58 5.00 -15.72
N MET A 161 8.36 5.43 -15.35
CA MET A 161 7.19 5.42 -16.23
C MET A 161 7.14 6.64 -17.18
N ARG A 162 8.07 7.60 -17.07
CA ARG A 162 8.20 8.81 -17.89
C ARG A 162 6.94 9.68 -17.86
N VAL A 163 6.34 9.84 -16.69
CA VAL A 163 5.15 10.70 -16.48
C VAL A 163 5.47 11.72 -15.39
N GLU A 164 5.07 12.97 -15.60
CA GLU A 164 5.25 14.03 -14.62
C GLU A 164 4.40 13.78 -13.37
N PRO A 165 4.90 14.13 -12.17
CA PRO A 165 4.21 13.88 -10.90
C PRO A 165 2.78 14.43 -10.83
N ASP A 166 2.53 15.62 -11.35
CA ASP A 166 1.22 16.28 -11.37
C ASP A 166 0.17 15.55 -12.24
N ARG A 167 0.64 14.65 -13.12
CA ARG A 167 -0.19 13.77 -13.94
C ARG A 167 -0.34 12.36 -13.36
N CYS A 168 0.27 12.08 -12.21
CA CYS A 168 0.14 10.79 -11.53
C CYS A 168 -1.04 10.80 -10.54
N ILE A 169 -1.69 9.65 -10.42
CA ILE A 169 -2.62 9.34 -9.34
C ILE A 169 -2.07 8.16 -8.57
N VAL A 170 -1.92 8.32 -7.26
CA VAL A 170 -1.53 7.24 -6.35
C VAL A 170 -2.77 6.62 -5.73
N ILE A 171 -2.86 5.29 -5.70
CA ILE A 171 -3.88 4.53 -4.96
C ILE A 171 -3.20 3.95 -3.72
N GLU A 172 -3.68 4.33 -2.56
CA GLU A 172 -3.03 4.05 -1.28
C GLU A 172 -4.04 3.81 -0.16
N ASP A 173 -3.68 2.97 0.81
CA ASP A 173 -4.52 2.63 1.97
C ASP A 173 -3.89 3.03 3.31
N SER A 174 -2.64 3.49 3.29
CA SER A 174 -1.87 3.82 4.49
C SER A 174 -1.64 5.32 4.68
N PRO A 175 -1.61 5.82 5.93
CA PRO A 175 -1.24 7.21 6.21
C PRO A 175 0.14 7.60 5.68
N ALA A 176 1.11 6.70 5.77
CA ALA A 176 2.47 6.95 5.28
C ALA A 176 2.51 7.12 3.76
N GLY A 177 1.73 6.31 3.03
CA GLY A 177 1.66 6.40 1.58
C GLY A 177 0.89 7.63 1.10
N VAL A 178 -0.22 7.97 1.77
CA VAL A 178 -0.94 9.23 1.47
C VAL A 178 -0.02 10.44 1.68
N ALA A 179 0.73 10.48 2.78
CA ALA A 179 1.71 11.54 3.03
C ALA A 179 2.80 11.59 1.95
N ALA A 180 3.35 10.42 1.56
CA ALA A 180 4.36 10.32 0.52
C ALA A 180 3.87 10.85 -0.84
N ALA A 181 2.64 10.50 -1.24
CA ALA A 181 2.03 10.98 -2.48
C ALA A 181 1.84 12.50 -2.47
N LYS A 182 1.36 13.07 -1.35
CA LYS A 182 1.24 14.53 -1.18
C LYS A 182 2.60 15.22 -1.23
N CYS A 183 3.63 14.66 -0.58
CA CYS A 183 5.00 15.18 -0.66
C CYS A 183 5.56 15.10 -2.08
N ALA A 184 5.16 14.10 -2.87
CA ALA A 184 5.51 13.98 -4.29
C ALA A 184 4.71 14.92 -5.21
N GLN A 185 3.77 15.71 -4.66
CA GLN A 185 2.85 16.58 -5.41
C GLN A 185 1.95 15.79 -6.39
N MET A 186 1.62 14.55 -6.03
CA MET A 186 0.72 13.67 -6.78
C MET A 186 -0.69 13.70 -6.18
N ARG A 187 -1.70 13.53 -7.03
CA ARG A 187 -3.05 13.24 -6.54
C ARG A 187 -3.07 11.88 -5.86
N VAL A 188 -3.78 11.76 -4.75
CA VAL A 188 -3.90 10.50 -4.04
C VAL A 188 -5.35 10.14 -3.78
N PHE A 189 -5.75 8.93 -4.14
CA PHE A 189 -7.03 8.32 -3.83
C PHE A 189 -6.80 7.34 -2.70
N ALA A 190 -7.36 7.65 -1.54
CA ALA A 190 -7.26 6.78 -0.37
C ALA A 190 -8.27 5.63 -0.49
N PHE A 191 -7.77 4.41 -0.51
CA PHE A 191 -8.56 3.19 -0.63
C PHE A 191 -8.83 2.59 0.75
N THR A 192 -10.09 2.34 1.06
CA THR A 192 -10.54 1.78 2.35
C THR A 192 -11.25 0.43 2.22
N GLY A 193 -11.15 -0.22 1.05
CA GLY A 193 -11.82 -1.51 0.79
C GLY A 193 -11.03 -2.75 1.22
N GLY A 194 -9.79 -2.61 1.71
CA GLY A 194 -9.02 -3.72 2.29
C GLY A 194 -9.62 -4.17 3.62
N SER A 195 -9.48 -5.45 3.98
CA SER A 195 -10.06 -6.01 5.20
C SER A 195 -9.62 -5.30 6.48
N HIS A 196 -8.38 -4.82 6.53
CA HIS A 196 -7.82 -4.07 7.65
C HIS A 196 -8.34 -2.64 7.76
N ALA A 197 -8.77 -2.05 6.63
CA ALA A 197 -9.14 -0.64 6.53
C ALA A 197 -10.63 -0.37 6.84
N GLN A 198 -11.40 -1.41 7.17
CA GLN A 198 -12.85 -1.30 7.42
C GLN A 198 -13.19 -0.61 8.75
N SER A 199 -12.21 -0.32 9.60
CA SER A 199 -12.47 0.39 10.85
C SER A 199 -12.75 1.88 10.59
N PRO A 200 -13.79 2.47 11.24
CA PRO A 200 -14.06 3.91 11.12
C PRO A 200 -12.85 4.77 11.52
N ALA A 201 -12.06 4.32 12.49
CA ALA A 201 -10.87 5.03 12.95
C ALA A 201 -9.80 5.14 11.84
N HIS A 202 -9.56 4.07 11.10
CA HIS A 202 -8.61 4.07 9.98
C HIS A 202 -9.06 5.03 8.87
N ARG A 203 -10.35 4.95 8.50
CA ARG A 203 -10.94 5.88 7.52
C ARG A 203 -10.79 7.34 7.95
N SER A 204 -11.18 7.66 9.21
CA SER A 204 -11.03 9.01 9.75
C SER A 204 -9.58 9.49 9.73
N LEU A 205 -8.62 8.61 10.03
CA LEU A 205 -7.20 8.94 9.96
C LEU A 205 -6.77 9.30 8.55
N LEU A 206 -7.19 8.54 7.53
CA LEU A 206 -6.90 8.86 6.14
C LEU A 206 -7.55 10.19 5.71
N GLU A 207 -8.78 10.45 6.13
CA GLU A 207 -9.50 11.70 5.83
C GLU A 207 -8.79 12.94 6.42
N THR A 208 -8.15 12.83 7.61
CA THR A 208 -7.35 13.93 8.18
C THR A 208 -6.15 14.32 7.34
N LEU A 209 -5.69 13.43 6.47
CA LEU A 209 -4.58 13.69 5.55
C LEU A 209 -5.04 14.39 4.25
N GLU A 210 -6.34 14.67 4.12
CA GLU A 210 -6.93 15.37 2.97
C GLU A 210 -6.49 14.76 1.62
N PRO A 211 -6.73 13.46 1.38
CA PRO A 211 -6.50 12.88 0.05
C PRO A 211 -7.43 13.53 -0.98
N THR A 212 -7.12 13.38 -2.27
CA THR A 212 -8.00 13.89 -3.34
C THR A 212 -9.40 13.32 -3.25
N LEU A 213 -9.54 12.05 -2.88
CA LEU A 213 -10.79 11.39 -2.51
C LEU A 213 -10.52 10.13 -1.67
N VAL A 214 -11.59 9.62 -1.03
CA VAL A 214 -11.60 8.34 -0.31
C VAL A 214 -12.63 7.43 -0.99
N PHE A 215 -12.28 6.18 -1.27
CA PHE A 215 -13.18 5.20 -1.89
C PHE A 215 -12.94 3.79 -1.34
N GLU A 216 -13.98 2.92 -1.41
CA GLU A 216 -13.91 1.58 -0.82
C GLU A 216 -14.13 0.43 -1.83
N HIS A 217 -14.62 0.71 -3.03
CA HIS A 217 -14.87 -0.30 -4.04
C HIS A 217 -13.93 -0.14 -5.22
N MET A 218 -12.98 -1.07 -5.39
CA MET A 218 -11.98 -0.97 -6.43
C MET A 218 -12.59 -0.86 -7.84
N ALA A 219 -13.72 -1.51 -8.08
CA ALA A 219 -14.45 -1.41 -9.35
C ALA A 219 -14.93 0.01 -9.69
N ALA A 220 -14.99 0.93 -8.73
CA ALA A 220 -15.35 2.33 -8.99
C ALA A 220 -14.21 3.14 -9.62
N LEU A 221 -12.96 2.70 -9.48
CA LEU A 221 -11.76 3.47 -9.85
C LEU A 221 -11.77 3.96 -11.31
N PRO A 222 -12.12 3.16 -12.35
CA PRO A 222 -12.16 3.65 -13.73
C PRO A 222 -13.20 4.75 -13.95
N GLY A 223 -14.30 4.74 -13.19
CA GLY A 223 -15.33 5.80 -13.19
C GLY A 223 -14.81 7.09 -12.58
N LEU A 224 -14.24 7.00 -11.37
CA LEU A 224 -13.66 8.13 -10.66
C LEU A 224 -12.56 8.84 -11.48
N MET A 225 -11.77 8.08 -12.21
CA MET A 225 -10.74 8.65 -13.08
C MET A 225 -11.33 9.42 -14.27
N ARG A 226 -12.45 8.94 -14.85
CA ARG A 226 -13.12 9.64 -15.95
C ARG A 226 -13.74 10.96 -15.50
N GLU A 227 -14.32 10.99 -14.31
CA GLU A 227 -14.87 12.22 -13.72
C GLU A 227 -13.81 13.31 -13.56
N LEU A 228 -12.59 12.93 -13.15
CA LEU A 228 -11.48 13.88 -13.06
C LEU A 228 -10.93 14.35 -14.40
N ALA A 229 -11.08 13.57 -15.45
CA ALA A 229 -10.61 13.94 -16.79
C ALA A 229 -11.64 14.81 -17.56
N GLY A 230 -12.91 14.81 -17.10
CA GLY A 230 -14.01 15.53 -17.74
C GLY A 230 -14.34 16.90 -17.15
N ASN A 231 -13.70 17.25 -16.05
CA ASN A 231 -13.76 18.58 -15.41
C ASN A 231 -12.48 19.39 -15.71
#